data_304e31f950266f67f5de7b2d73e183e4
#
_entry.id   304e31f950266f67f5de7b2d73e183e4
#
_cell.length_a   1.000
_cell.length_b   1.000
_cell.length_c   1.000
_cell.angle_alpha   90.00
_cell.angle_beta   90.00
_cell.angle_gamma   90.00
#
_symmetry.space_group_name_H-M   'P 1'
#
loop_
_entity.id
_entity.type
_entity.pdbx_description
1 polymer ?
#
loop_
_entity_poly.entity_id
_entity_poly.type
_entity_poly.pdbx_seq_one_letter_code
_entity_poly.pdbx_strand_id
1 'polypeptide(L)'
;MVEYKGKEVILMACSSCNIKKCEHCYISYEGDRTPSELKEIATKLAETYEVYINGAEVLVNKEYFDSYKIVNQNWMLTNGFEIYRNPDILDYLKERGIEIVEMSYHFGIQDKISKINNAMLEKNIEYLKEKGMKFKLLVTISTDNYNMIDRMCEKAVELGAYGIEFTNFLNQGNAKNMDSSNLLNAEQICNFFDQLLDVRKKYPKEQLVIDRSGLFGKNNNSSSCHFNCPAGTDMVVITPDNNVYSCLFLAKPGLEIGKLENGKILLNESIDNNGNLCLAQELCNNNNEEFVSKVLKLKK
;
A
#
# COMPACT_ATOMS: atom_id res chain seq x y z
N MET A 1 -24.70 13.47 7.43
CA MET A 1 -23.80 12.34 7.10
C MET A 1 -24.59 11.23 6.46
N VAL A 2 -24.05 10.57 5.45
CA VAL A 2 -24.65 9.44 4.74
C VAL A 2 -23.86 8.16 5.00
N GLU A 3 -24.56 7.02 5.08
CA GLU A 3 -23.92 5.73 5.29
C GLU A 3 -23.16 5.31 4.02
N TYR A 4 -21.92 4.84 4.17
CA TYR A 4 -21.08 4.36 3.09
C TYR A 4 -21.71 3.14 2.40
N LYS A 5 -21.69 3.12 1.06
CA LYS A 5 -22.29 2.08 0.21
C LYS A 5 -21.29 1.40 -0.71
N GLY A 6 -20.00 1.66 -0.54
CA GLY A 6 -18.94 0.97 -1.28
C GLY A 6 -18.75 -0.47 -0.81
N LYS A 7 -17.71 -1.13 -1.33
CA LYS A 7 -17.48 -2.56 -1.14
C LYS A 7 -16.32 -2.87 -0.20
N GLU A 8 -15.24 -2.08 -0.28
CA GLU A 8 -13.97 -2.39 0.35
C GLU A 8 -13.65 -1.43 1.49
N VAL A 9 -13.06 -1.97 2.54
CA VAL A 9 -12.60 -1.21 3.70
C VAL A 9 -11.18 -1.63 4.05
N ILE A 10 -10.25 -0.69 4.08
CA ILE A 10 -8.92 -0.90 4.66
C ILE A 10 -8.97 -0.44 6.12
N LEU A 11 -8.89 -1.35 7.05
CA LEU A 11 -8.92 -1.10 8.48
C LEU A 11 -7.49 -1.05 9.03
N MET A 12 -7.06 0.14 9.46
CA MET A 12 -5.72 0.33 10.02
C MET A 12 -5.69 -0.10 11.48
N ALA A 13 -4.84 -1.07 11.81
CA ALA A 13 -4.65 -1.59 13.17
C ALA A 13 -3.82 -0.64 14.03
N CYS A 14 -2.77 -0.03 13.46
CA CYS A 14 -1.80 0.75 14.23
C CYS A 14 -1.08 1.79 13.38
N SER A 15 -0.58 2.84 14.05
CA SER A 15 0.43 3.79 13.57
C SER A 15 1.83 3.45 14.09
N SER A 16 1.94 2.54 15.05
CA SER A 16 3.20 2.10 15.63
C SER A 16 4.02 1.28 14.65
N CYS A 17 5.35 1.46 14.73
CA CYS A 17 6.33 0.71 13.95
C CYS A 17 7.57 0.41 14.81
N ASN A 18 8.10 -0.81 14.69
CA ASN A 18 9.25 -1.28 15.46
C ASN A 18 10.61 -0.71 15.02
N ILE A 19 10.70 -0.10 13.83
CA ILE A 19 11.94 0.51 13.33
C ILE A 19 11.93 2.03 13.33
N LYS A 20 10.87 2.67 13.72
CA LYS A 20 10.65 4.15 13.75
C LYS A 20 11.68 4.97 12.96
N LYS A 21 11.23 5.85 12.03
CA LYS A 21 12.06 6.82 11.31
C LYS A 21 12.69 6.34 9.99
N CYS A 22 11.98 5.51 9.19
CA CYS A 22 12.28 5.49 7.77
C CYS A 22 12.01 6.88 7.19
N GLU A 23 12.96 7.38 6.39
CA GLU A 23 12.88 8.76 5.86
C GLU A 23 11.68 8.92 4.91
N HIS A 24 11.37 7.89 4.13
CA HIS A 24 10.26 7.87 3.17
C HIS A 24 8.89 7.56 3.78
N CYS A 25 8.79 7.34 5.10
CA CYS A 25 7.54 6.94 5.74
C CYS A 25 6.46 8.02 5.59
N TYR A 26 5.37 7.67 4.92
CA TYR A 26 4.24 8.58 4.65
C TYR A 26 3.17 8.58 5.74
N ILE A 27 3.24 7.69 6.74
CA ILE A 27 2.26 7.59 7.81
C ILE A 27 2.12 8.92 8.54
N SER A 28 0.90 9.46 8.58
CA SER A 28 0.58 10.78 9.14
C SER A 28 -0.57 10.76 10.14
N TYR A 29 -1.19 9.59 10.36
CA TYR A 29 -2.20 9.35 11.40
C TYR A 29 -1.54 8.77 12.66
N GLU A 30 -2.25 8.84 13.78
CA GLU A 30 -1.77 8.37 15.10
C GLU A 30 -2.74 7.37 15.71
N GLY A 31 -2.25 6.65 16.72
CA GLY A 31 -3.01 5.71 17.54
C GLY A 31 -2.82 4.26 17.12
N ASP A 32 -3.11 3.39 18.07
CA ASP A 32 -3.09 1.93 17.90
C ASP A 32 -4.39 1.38 18.49
N ARG A 33 -5.03 0.46 17.78
CA ARG A 33 -6.15 -0.31 18.32
C ARG A 33 -5.63 -1.39 19.28
N THR A 34 -6.38 -1.70 20.31
CA THR A 34 -6.16 -2.95 21.01
C THR A 34 -6.59 -4.13 20.12
N PRO A 35 -6.03 -5.34 20.28
CA PRO A 35 -6.47 -6.53 19.53
C PRO A 35 -7.99 -6.80 19.67
N SER A 36 -8.55 -6.52 20.85
CA SER A 36 -9.99 -6.67 21.10
C SER A 36 -10.83 -5.69 20.27
N GLU A 37 -10.45 -4.41 20.24
CA GLU A 37 -11.12 -3.39 19.42
C GLU A 37 -11.02 -3.72 17.93
N LEU A 38 -9.81 -4.10 17.46
CA LEU A 38 -9.62 -4.51 16.07
C LEU A 38 -10.53 -5.67 15.70
N LYS A 39 -10.61 -6.68 16.56
CA LYS A 39 -11.45 -7.85 16.37
C LYS A 39 -12.94 -7.51 16.33
N GLU A 40 -13.41 -6.68 17.24
CA GLU A 40 -14.82 -6.24 17.29
C GLU A 40 -15.19 -5.47 16.02
N ILE A 41 -14.37 -4.50 15.63
CA ILE A 41 -14.61 -3.68 14.45
C ILE A 41 -14.55 -4.53 13.17
N ALA A 42 -13.53 -5.37 13.03
CA ALA A 42 -13.37 -6.26 11.88
C ALA A 42 -14.57 -7.19 11.73
N THR A 43 -15.07 -7.76 12.84
CA THR A 43 -16.26 -8.63 12.84
C THR A 43 -17.49 -7.88 12.31
N LYS A 44 -17.77 -6.69 12.83
CA LYS A 44 -18.93 -5.89 12.40
C LYS A 44 -18.84 -5.44 10.95
N LEU A 45 -17.67 -5.00 10.51
CA LEU A 45 -17.46 -4.53 9.15
C LEU A 45 -17.52 -5.67 8.13
N ALA A 46 -17.01 -6.85 8.46
CA ALA A 46 -17.01 -8.02 7.58
C ALA A 46 -18.42 -8.59 7.30
N GLU A 47 -19.44 -8.20 8.06
CA GLU A 47 -20.82 -8.54 7.76
C GLU A 47 -21.35 -7.84 6.49
N THR A 48 -20.74 -6.70 6.12
CA THR A 48 -21.22 -5.84 5.03
C THR A 48 -20.17 -5.58 3.96
N TYR A 49 -18.90 -5.54 4.34
CA TYR A 49 -17.79 -5.10 3.49
C TYR A 49 -16.72 -6.16 3.35
N GLU A 50 -15.98 -6.10 2.25
CA GLU A 50 -14.70 -6.76 2.11
C GLU A 50 -13.65 -5.95 2.88
N VAL A 51 -13.14 -6.54 3.97
CA VAL A 51 -12.27 -5.82 4.91
C VAL A 51 -10.84 -6.32 4.77
N TYR A 52 -9.90 -5.39 4.65
CA TYR A 52 -8.46 -5.66 4.69
C TYR A 52 -7.82 -4.96 5.89
N ILE A 53 -7.05 -5.71 6.68
CA ILE A 53 -6.35 -5.19 7.85
C ILE A 53 -4.92 -4.83 7.46
N ASN A 54 -4.54 -3.59 7.78
CA ASN A 54 -3.19 -3.07 7.60
C ASN A 54 -2.75 -2.28 8.84
N GLY A 55 -1.52 -1.76 8.83
CA GLY A 55 -0.95 -0.89 9.86
C GLY A 55 0.35 -0.27 9.37
N ALA A 56 0.96 0.57 10.19
CA ALA A 56 2.32 1.04 9.91
C ALA A 56 3.31 -0.14 9.97
N GLU A 57 3.17 -1.01 10.99
CA GLU A 57 3.81 -2.32 11.07
C GLU A 57 2.96 -3.26 11.94
N VAL A 58 2.27 -4.20 11.33
CA VAL A 58 1.34 -5.08 12.06
C VAL A 58 2.03 -6.08 12.99
N LEU A 59 3.31 -6.40 12.75
CA LEU A 59 4.10 -7.29 13.60
C LEU A 59 4.55 -6.66 14.94
N VAL A 60 4.20 -5.40 15.21
CA VAL A 60 4.37 -4.81 16.55
C VAL A 60 3.49 -5.51 17.59
N ASN A 61 2.39 -6.09 17.15
CA ASN A 61 1.49 -6.90 18.01
C ASN A 61 0.95 -8.10 17.24
N LYS A 62 1.48 -9.28 17.55
CA LYS A 62 1.08 -10.53 16.87
C LYS A 62 -0.40 -10.90 17.07
N GLU A 63 -1.07 -10.40 18.12
CA GLU A 63 -2.48 -10.70 18.39
C GLU A 63 -3.43 -10.06 17.36
N TYR A 64 -2.99 -9.07 16.57
CA TYR A 64 -3.76 -8.54 15.46
C TYR A 64 -4.13 -9.62 14.43
N PHE A 65 -3.30 -10.66 14.27
CA PHE A 65 -3.53 -11.73 13.28
C PHE A 65 -4.72 -12.63 13.59
N ASP A 66 -5.26 -12.60 14.81
CA ASP A 66 -6.53 -13.28 15.10
C ASP A 66 -7.70 -12.61 14.34
N SER A 67 -7.60 -11.31 14.03
CA SER A 67 -8.59 -10.59 13.24
C SER A 67 -8.47 -10.87 11.73
N TYR A 68 -7.31 -11.25 11.23
CA TYR A 68 -7.11 -11.60 9.80
C TYR A 68 -7.95 -12.82 9.40
N LYS A 69 -8.12 -13.80 10.27
CA LYS A 69 -9.00 -14.95 10.02
C LYS A 69 -10.46 -14.54 9.84
N ILE A 70 -10.91 -13.52 10.59
CA ILE A 70 -12.30 -13.04 10.53
C ILE A 70 -12.59 -12.45 9.14
N VAL A 71 -11.63 -11.72 8.59
CA VAL A 71 -11.77 -11.06 7.29
C VAL A 71 -11.25 -11.90 6.11
N ASN A 72 -10.87 -13.17 6.33
CA ASN A 72 -10.30 -14.07 5.32
C ASN A 72 -9.07 -13.51 4.59
N GLN A 73 -8.27 -12.69 5.26
CA GLN A 73 -7.05 -12.14 4.68
C GLN A 73 -5.88 -13.10 4.90
N ASN A 74 -5.31 -13.62 3.82
CA ASN A 74 -4.17 -14.55 3.85
C ASN A 74 -2.83 -13.92 3.48
N TRP A 75 -2.76 -12.60 3.45
CA TRP A 75 -1.55 -11.83 3.17
C TRP A 75 -1.34 -10.74 4.22
N MET A 76 -0.10 -10.29 4.39
CA MET A 76 0.26 -9.21 5.29
C MET A 76 1.39 -8.34 4.74
N LEU A 77 1.38 -7.07 5.15
CA LEU A 77 2.47 -6.12 4.88
C LEU A 77 3.42 -6.03 6.07
N THR A 78 4.73 -6.00 5.81
CA THR A 78 5.74 -5.79 6.86
C THR A 78 7.02 -5.13 6.32
N ASN A 79 7.73 -4.45 7.22
CA ASN A 79 9.09 -4.01 6.99
C ASN A 79 10.13 -5.15 7.12
N GLY A 80 9.72 -6.30 7.65
CA GLY A 80 10.56 -7.49 7.81
C GLY A 80 11.46 -7.52 9.06
N PHE A 81 11.48 -6.48 9.88
CA PHE A 81 12.38 -6.43 11.05
C PHE A 81 12.09 -7.53 12.07
N GLU A 82 10.83 -7.79 12.36
CA GLU A 82 10.46 -8.84 13.31
C GLU A 82 10.74 -10.24 12.77
N ILE A 83 10.58 -10.47 11.48
CA ILE A 83 10.94 -11.75 10.83
C ILE A 83 12.45 -12.00 10.97
N TYR A 84 13.28 -10.96 10.75
CA TYR A 84 14.72 -11.06 10.92
C TYR A 84 15.14 -11.40 12.34
N ARG A 85 14.50 -10.77 13.34
CA ARG A 85 14.81 -10.98 14.77
C ARG A 85 14.30 -12.30 15.31
N ASN A 86 13.14 -12.74 14.83
CA ASN A 86 12.40 -13.88 15.36
C ASN A 86 11.74 -14.64 14.20
N PRO A 87 12.49 -15.46 13.45
CA PRO A 87 11.95 -16.18 12.29
C PRO A 87 10.83 -17.17 12.64
N ASP A 88 10.72 -17.61 13.90
CA ASP A 88 9.64 -18.49 14.35
C ASP A 88 8.27 -17.81 14.29
N ILE A 89 8.21 -16.49 14.16
CA ILE A 89 6.96 -15.75 13.89
C ILE A 89 6.26 -16.25 12.63
N LEU A 90 7.01 -16.78 11.66
CA LEU A 90 6.44 -17.30 10.41
C LEU A 90 5.55 -18.53 10.65
N ASP A 91 5.90 -19.41 11.60
CA ASP A 91 5.03 -20.54 11.98
C ASP A 91 3.72 -20.05 12.61
N TYR A 92 3.82 -19.06 13.50
CA TYR A 92 2.65 -18.41 14.10
C TYR A 92 1.72 -17.79 13.04
N LEU A 93 2.29 -17.13 12.01
CA LEU A 93 1.53 -16.53 10.91
C LEU A 93 0.85 -17.59 10.05
N LYS A 94 1.54 -18.69 9.70
CA LYS A 94 0.97 -19.81 8.96
C LYS A 94 -0.21 -20.46 9.68
N GLU A 95 -0.12 -20.68 10.99
CA GLU A 95 -1.23 -21.18 11.80
C GLU A 95 -2.48 -20.28 11.75
N ARG A 96 -2.29 -19.00 11.45
CA ARG A 96 -3.37 -18.01 11.27
C ARG A 96 -3.82 -17.82 9.84
N GLY A 97 -3.30 -18.64 8.93
CA GLY A 97 -3.72 -18.65 7.54
C GLY A 97 -2.99 -17.62 6.66
N ILE A 98 -1.90 -17.00 7.14
CA ILE A 98 -1.08 -16.13 6.31
C ILE A 98 -0.22 -16.98 5.37
N GLU A 99 -0.40 -16.80 4.09
CA GLU A 99 0.32 -17.52 3.03
C GLU A 99 1.31 -16.62 2.29
N ILE A 100 1.02 -15.29 2.23
CA ILE A 100 1.79 -14.32 1.47
C ILE A 100 2.30 -13.22 2.41
N VAL A 101 3.61 -12.98 2.36
CA VAL A 101 4.25 -11.85 3.05
C VAL A 101 4.65 -10.80 2.01
N GLU A 102 4.05 -9.62 2.10
CA GLU A 102 4.42 -8.46 1.31
C GLU A 102 5.46 -7.65 2.08
N MET A 103 6.68 -7.59 1.57
CA MET A 103 7.82 -7.02 2.29
C MET A 103 8.41 -5.82 1.55
N SER A 104 8.66 -4.74 2.27
CA SER A 104 9.31 -3.55 1.72
C SER A 104 10.73 -3.87 1.26
N TYR A 105 11.01 -3.69 -0.04
CA TYR A 105 12.32 -3.89 -0.66
C TYR A 105 12.56 -2.77 -1.68
N HIS A 106 13.27 -1.73 -1.29
CA HIS A 106 13.45 -0.52 -2.11
C HIS A 106 14.74 -0.62 -2.92
N PHE A 107 14.68 -1.34 -4.02
CA PHE A 107 15.82 -1.62 -4.89
C PHE A 107 16.60 -0.35 -5.25
N GLY A 108 17.93 -0.39 -5.06
CA GLY A 108 18.86 0.69 -5.38
C GLY A 108 18.90 1.84 -4.36
N ILE A 109 17.88 1.96 -3.50
CA ILE A 109 17.76 3.06 -2.53
C ILE A 109 17.47 2.59 -1.10
N GLN A 110 17.49 1.29 -0.85
CA GLN A 110 17.12 0.70 0.44
C GLN A 110 17.84 1.36 1.62
N ASP A 111 19.16 1.45 1.57
CA ASP A 111 19.97 1.99 2.66
C ASP A 111 19.85 3.52 2.81
N LYS A 112 19.36 4.19 1.76
CA LYS A 112 19.09 5.65 1.77
C LYS A 112 17.81 5.98 2.51
N ILE A 113 16.73 5.19 2.33
CA ILE A 113 15.39 5.56 2.78
C ILE A 113 14.85 4.68 3.91
N SER A 114 15.41 3.48 4.12
CA SER A 114 14.97 2.53 5.15
C SER A 114 16.05 2.27 6.18
N LYS A 115 15.64 1.85 7.39
CA LYS A 115 16.55 1.37 8.45
C LYS A 115 16.77 -0.15 8.38
N ILE A 116 16.10 -0.83 7.46
CA ILE A 116 16.31 -2.24 7.16
C ILE A 116 17.23 -2.32 5.94
N ASN A 117 18.38 -2.94 6.07
CA ASN A 117 19.32 -3.09 4.96
C ASN A 117 19.01 -4.33 4.09
N ASN A 118 19.61 -4.38 2.90
CA ASN A 118 19.40 -5.47 1.96
C ASN A 118 19.74 -6.85 2.53
N ALA A 119 20.83 -6.97 3.30
CA ALA A 119 21.23 -8.25 3.88
C ALA A 119 20.18 -8.83 4.85
N MET A 120 19.52 -7.98 5.64
CA MET A 120 18.42 -8.39 6.52
C MET A 120 17.23 -8.87 5.70
N LEU A 121 16.88 -8.16 4.61
CA LEU A 121 15.76 -8.52 3.75
C LEU A 121 16.02 -9.83 3.00
N GLU A 122 17.22 -10.03 2.46
CA GLU A 122 17.60 -11.26 1.79
C GLU A 122 17.58 -12.46 2.76
N LYS A 123 17.99 -12.24 4.01
CA LYS A 123 17.88 -13.28 5.05
C LYS A 123 16.41 -13.62 5.38
N ASN A 124 15.53 -12.63 5.42
CA ASN A 124 14.10 -12.88 5.57
C ASN A 124 13.53 -13.72 4.41
N ILE A 125 13.99 -13.45 3.19
CA ILE A 125 13.57 -14.22 2.01
C ILE A 125 14.01 -15.69 2.14
N GLU A 126 15.21 -15.96 2.66
CA GLU A 126 15.64 -17.33 2.97
C GLU A 126 14.67 -18.00 3.96
N TYR A 127 14.35 -17.34 5.07
CA TYR A 127 13.40 -17.86 6.07
C TYR A 127 11.99 -18.12 5.47
N LEU A 128 11.48 -17.20 4.64
CA LEU A 128 10.20 -17.38 3.96
C LEU A 128 10.19 -18.61 3.05
N LYS A 129 11.28 -18.81 2.29
CA LYS A 129 11.45 -19.99 1.44
C LYS A 129 11.56 -21.30 2.25
N GLU A 130 12.33 -21.30 3.32
CA GLU A 130 12.44 -22.46 4.24
C GLU A 130 11.08 -22.86 4.82
N LYS A 131 10.22 -21.88 5.11
CA LYS A 131 8.85 -22.09 5.60
C LYS A 131 7.82 -22.35 4.49
N GLY A 132 8.22 -22.32 3.21
CA GLY A 132 7.31 -22.49 2.07
C GLY A 132 6.26 -21.40 1.94
N MET A 133 6.54 -20.18 2.41
CA MET A 133 5.66 -19.02 2.28
C MET A 133 5.97 -18.24 1.01
N LYS A 134 4.91 -17.76 0.35
CA LYS A 134 5.06 -16.84 -0.77
C LYS A 134 5.42 -15.44 -0.27
N PHE A 135 6.15 -14.68 -1.08
CA PHE A 135 6.43 -13.29 -0.76
C PHE A 135 6.34 -12.39 -1.99
N LYS A 136 5.93 -11.15 -1.75
CA LYS A 136 5.84 -10.08 -2.74
C LYS A 136 6.74 -8.93 -2.28
N LEU A 137 7.45 -8.30 -3.21
CA LEU A 137 8.33 -7.17 -2.91
C LEU A 137 7.59 -5.86 -3.14
N LEU A 138 7.61 -4.97 -2.15
CA LEU A 138 7.01 -3.63 -2.25
C LEU A 138 8.12 -2.60 -2.45
N VAL A 139 8.09 -1.91 -3.58
CA VAL A 139 9.12 -0.97 -3.99
C VAL A 139 8.58 0.45 -4.05
N THR A 140 9.13 1.34 -3.25
CA THR A 140 8.86 2.78 -3.39
C THR A 140 9.66 3.34 -4.55
N ILE A 141 8.97 3.99 -5.49
CA ILE A 141 9.55 4.61 -6.68
C ILE A 141 9.76 6.10 -6.45
N SER A 142 10.98 6.56 -6.73
CA SER A 142 11.41 7.95 -6.68
C SER A 142 12.29 8.28 -7.89
N THR A 143 12.78 9.51 -7.96
CA THR A 143 13.72 9.95 -9.01
C THR A 143 15.02 9.14 -9.06
N ASP A 144 15.40 8.50 -7.95
CA ASP A 144 16.64 7.71 -7.89
C ASP A 144 16.53 6.33 -8.55
N ASN A 145 15.30 5.80 -8.72
CA ASN A 145 15.13 4.41 -9.15
C ASN A 145 14.02 4.16 -10.19
N TYR A 146 13.25 5.17 -10.61
CA TYR A 146 12.11 5.01 -11.54
C TYR A 146 12.47 4.41 -12.90
N ASN A 147 13.74 4.50 -13.29
CA ASN A 147 14.25 3.99 -14.58
C ASN A 147 14.89 2.59 -14.47
N MET A 148 14.68 1.88 -13.37
CA MET A 148 15.30 0.58 -13.09
C MET A 148 14.28 -0.57 -13.02
N ILE A 149 13.09 -0.42 -13.59
CA ILE A 149 11.96 -1.34 -13.40
C ILE A 149 12.28 -2.75 -13.90
N ASP A 150 12.93 -2.88 -15.06
CA ASP A 150 13.32 -4.20 -15.58
C ASP A 150 14.31 -4.92 -14.65
N ARG A 151 15.31 -4.21 -14.14
CA ARG A 151 16.28 -4.77 -13.19
C ARG A 151 15.64 -5.17 -11.85
N MET A 152 14.61 -4.42 -11.41
CA MET A 152 13.84 -4.76 -10.21
C MET A 152 13.02 -6.04 -10.41
N CYS A 153 12.37 -6.18 -11.56
CA CYS A 153 11.65 -7.40 -11.92
C CYS A 153 12.59 -8.61 -12.06
N GLU A 154 13.74 -8.43 -12.70
CA GLU A 154 14.78 -9.45 -12.81
C GLU A 154 15.25 -9.91 -11.41
N LYS A 155 15.56 -8.98 -10.51
CA LYS A 155 15.94 -9.30 -9.13
C LYS A 155 14.81 -9.99 -8.36
N ALA A 156 13.57 -9.59 -8.56
CA ALA A 156 12.42 -10.25 -7.93
C ALA A 156 12.30 -11.73 -8.37
N VAL A 157 12.50 -12.00 -9.66
CA VAL A 157 12.53 -13.37 -10.21
C VAL A 157 13.70 -14.17 -9.65
N GLU A 158 14.92 -13.60 -9.62
CA GLU A 158 16.11 -14.24 -9.03
C GLU A 158 15.87 -14.62 -7.56
N LEU A 159 15.26 -13.73 -6.80
CA LEU A 159 14.89 -13.98 -5.40
C LEU A 159 13.76 -14.99 -5.26
N GLY A 160 13.05 -15.34 -6.33
CA GLY A 160 11.91 -16.25 -6.29
C GLY A 160 10.65 -15.61 -5.71
N ALA A 161 10.50 -14.30 -5.85
CA ALA A 161 9.30 -13.59 -5.43
C ALA A 161 8.08 -14.04 -6.24
N TYR A 162 6.93 -14.17 -5.56
CA TYR A 162 5.63 -14.37 -6.20
C TYR A 162 5.21 -13.14 -7.02
N GLY A 163 5.58 -11.95 -6.53
CA GLY A 163 5.25 -10.70 -7.21
C GLY A 163 6.12 -9.53 -6.75
N ILE A 164 5.95 -8.43 -7.46
CA ILE A 164 6.51 -7.12 -7.16
C ILE A 164 5.44 -6.05 -7.30
N GLU A 165 5.39 -5.11 -6.37
CA GLU A 165 4.48 -3.97 -6.41
C GLU A 165 5.25 -2.66 -6.32
N PHE A 166 4.93 -1.76 -7.22
CA PHE A 166 5.50 -0.44 -7.27
C PHE A 166 4.52 0.57 -6.65
N THR A 167 5.00 1.33 -5.67
CA THR A 167 4.25 2.42 -5.05
C THR A 167 4.98 3.74 -5.21
N ASN A 168 4.23 4.83 -5.28
CA ASN A 168 4.82 6.16 -5.45
C ASN A 168 5.42 6.68 -4.14
N PHE A 169 6.54 7.39 -4.23
CA PHE A 169 7.03 8.22 -3.14
C PHE A 169 6.03 9.35 -2.85
N LEU A 170 5.72 9.57 -1.59
CA LEU A 170 4.77 10.59 -1.14
C LEU A 170 5.42 11.57 -0.19
N ASN A 171 5.32 12.85 -0.48
CA ASN A 171 5.85 13.91 0.38
C ASN A 171 4.91 14.19 1.56
N GLN A 172 4.76 13.22 2.47
CA GLN A 172 4.00 13.34 3.71
C GLN A 172 4.61 12.47 4.82
N GLY A 173 4.13 12.62 6.06
CA GLY A 173 4.75 11.94 7.21
C GLY A 173 6.21 12.41 7.38
N ASN A 174 7.13 11.47 7.61
CA ASN A 174 8.57 11.76 7.68
C ASN A 174 9.14 12.23 6.34
N ALA A 175 8.58 11.74 5.23
CA ALA A 175 9.03 12.09 3.89
C ALA A 175 8.90 13.59 3.55
N LYS A 176 8.13 14.37 4.32
CA LYS A 176 8.11 15.85 4.22
C LYS A 176 9.48 16.50 4.45
N ASN A 177 10.35 15.81 5.19
CA ASN A 177 11.70 16.30 5.51
C ASN A 177 12.72 15.91 4.42
N MET A 178 12.31 15.09 3.44
CA MET A 178 13.12 14.77 2.28
C MET A 178 12.99 15.85 1.21
N ASP A 179 14.00 15.96 0.36
CA ASP A 179 13.96 16.89 -0.76
C ASP A 179 12.79 16.54 -1.71
N SER A 180 12.02 17.56 -2.11
CA SER A 180 10.94 17.42 -3.09
C SER A 180 11.42 16.90 -4.45
N SER A 181 12.72 16.98 -4.73
CA SER A 181 13.34 16.36 -5.92
C SER A 181 13.19 14.84 -5.97
N ASN A 182 12.79 14.16 -4.86
CA ASN A 182 12.46 12.74 -4.87
C ASN A 182 11.11 12.42 -5.54
N LEU A 183 10.24 13.44 -5.73
CA LEU A 183 8.97 13.28 -6.44
C LEU A 183 9.21 13.19 -7.95
N LEU A 184 8.53 12.22 -8.59
CA LEU A 184 8.56 12.10 -10.03
C LEU A 184 7.79 13.24 -10.69
N ASN A 185 8.38 13.85 -11.72
CA ASN A 185 7.65 14.74 -12.64
C ASN A 185 6.84 13.93 -13.67
N ALA A 186 6.03 14.61 -14.49
CA ALA A 186 5.17 13.95 -15.47
C ALA A 186 5.94 13.10 -16.48
N GLU A 187 7.09 13.56 -16.98
CA GLU A 187 7.93 12.83 -17.93
C GLU A 187 8.49 11.54 -17.31
N GLN A 188 8.99 11.62 -16.08
CA GLN A 188 9.50 10.46 -15.32
C GLN A 188 8.40 9.43 -15.04
N ILE A 189 7.18 9.88 -14.73
CA ILE A 189 6.03 9.00 -14.55
C ILE A 189 5.67 8.32 -15.87
N CYS A 190 5.67 9.05 -17.00
CA CYS A 190 5.45 8.46 -18.31
C CYS A 190 6.51 7.40 -18.63
N ASN A 191 7.78 7.69 -18.36
CA ASN A 191 8.88 6.75 -18.57
C ASN A 191 8.72 5.49 -17.68
N PHE A 192 8.36 5.67 -16.41
CA PHE A 192 8.03 4.54 -15.52
C PHE A 192 6.93 3.64 -16.11
N PHE A 193 5.86 4.24 -16.67
CA PHE A 193 4.79 3.46 -17.28
C PHE A 193 5.20 2.73 -18.56
N ASP A 194 6.06 3.30 -19.38
CA ASP A 194 6.59 2.60 -20.55
C ASP A 194 7.38 1.37 -20.14
N GLN A 195 8.28 1.50 -19.17
CA GLN A 195 9.00 0.36 -18.60
C GLN A 195 8.05 -0.68 -18.00
N LEU A 196 7.00 -0.25 -17.27
CA LEU A 196 6.02 -1.16 -16.67
C LEU A 196 5.25 -1.95 -17.73
N LEU A 197 4.92 -1.34 -18.88
CA LEU A 197 4.31 -2.03 -20.02
C LEU A 197 5.25 -3.07 -20.61
N ASP A 198 6.54 -2.76 -20.72
CA ASP A 198 7.51 -3.67 -21.31
C ASP A 198 7.82 -4.86 -20.39
N VAL A 199 7.98 -4.63 -19.09
CA VAL A 199 8.21 -5.75 -18.15
C VAL A 199 6.98 -6.66 -18.04
N ARG A 200 5.76 -6.15 -18.17
CA ARG A 200 4.55 -6.99 -18.21
C ARG A 200 4.46 -7.88 -19.44
N LYS A 201 5.06 -7.48 -20.56
CA LYS A 201 5.21 -8.34 -21.75
C LYS A 201 6.32 -9.38 -21.55
N LYS A 202 7.42 -8.98 -20.86
CA LYS A 202 8.59 -9.83 -20.62
C LYS A 202 8.31 -10.92 -19.58
N TYR A 203 7.56 -10.59 -18.52
CA TYR A 203 7.27 -11.50 -17.40
C TYR A 203 5.76 -11.82 -17.36
N PRO A 204 5.34 -13.02 -17.77
CA PRO A 204 3.95 -13.45 -17.64
C PRO A 204 3.55 -13.58 -16.15
N LYS A 205 2.25 -13.45 -15.86
CA LYS A 205 1.73 -13.45 -14.48
C LYS A 205 2.05 -14.72 -13.69
N GLU A 206 2.20 -15.83 -14.39
CA GLU A 206 2.58 -17.13 -13.81
C GLU A 206 4.02 -17.13 -13.30
N GLN A 207 4.87 -16.26 -13.85
CA GLN A 207 6.26 -16.08 -13.43
C GLN A 207 6.41 -15.00 -12.39
N LEU A 208 5.77 -13.84 -12.59
CA LEU A 208 5.86 -12.68 -11.69
C LEU A 208 4.59 -11.83 -11.77
N VAL A 209 3.87 -11.71 -10.67
CA VAL A 209 2.77 -10.74 -10.56
C VAL A 209 3.36 -9.33 -10.43
N ILE A 210 3.03 -8.45 -11.37
CA ILE A 210 3.54 -7.07 -11.40
C ILE A 210 2.39 -6.10 -11.15
N ASP A 211 2.34 -5.56 -9.93
CA ASP A 211 1.32 -4.62 -9.47
C ASP A 211 1.87 -3.21 -9.26
N ARG A 212 0.95 -2.30 -9.00
CA ARG A 212 1.25 -0.92 -8.66
C ARG A 212 0.15 -0.31 -7.82
N SER A 213 0.52 0.58 -6.92
CA SER A 213 -0.41 1.34 -6.08
C SER A 213 0.01 2.82 -5.99
N GLY A 214 -0.94 3.68 -5.63
CA GLY A 214 -0.66 5.09 -5.34
C GLY A 214 -0.31 5.98 -6.53
N LEU A 215 -0.39 5.48 -7.76
CA LEU A 215 -0.02 6.23 -8.97
C LEU A 215 -1.22 6.67 -9.81
N PHE A 216 -2.45 6.53 -9.32
CA PHE A 216 -3.65 6.79 -10.09
C PHE A 216 -4.69 7.59 -9.32
N GLY A 217 -5.08 8.71 -9.89
CA GLY A 217 -6.21 9.47 -9.46
C GLY A 217 -7.53 8.78 -9.78
N LYS A 218 -8.55 9.15 -9.05
CA LYS A 218 -9.92 8.77 -9.26
C LYS A 218 -10.50 9.53 -10.43
N ASN A 219 -11.30 8.87 -11.24
CA ASN A 219 -12.15 9.55 -12.19
C ASN A 219 -13.61 9.16 -12.03
N ASN A 220 -14.39 10.07 -11.51
CA ASN A 220 -15.81 9.87 -11.48
C ASN A 220 -16.59 10.72 -12.49
N ASN A 221 -16.03 11.80 -13.05
CA ASN A 221 -16.82 12.73 -13.85
C ASN A 221 -16.06 13.58 -14.87
N SER A 222 -14.78 13.36 -15.14
CA SER A 222 -14.12 14.11 -16.18
C SER A 222 -13.95 13.27 -17.46
N SER A 223 -14.33 13.84 -18.58
CA SER A 223 -14.24 13.21 -19.91
C SER A 223 -12.82 12.91 -20.38
N SER A 224 -11.81 13.30 -19.62
CA SER A 224 -10.39 13.22 -20.03
C SER A 224 -9.53 12.18 -19.31
N CYS A 225 -9.92 11.72 -18.10
CA CYS A 225 -9.14 10.74 -17.33
C CYS A 225 -9.97 9.52 -16.95
N HIS A 226 -9.81 8.43 -17.66
CA HIS A 226 -10.59 7.19 -17.48
C HIS A 226 -9.99 6.22 -16.44
N PHE A 227 -9.60 6.72 -15.26
CA PHE A 227 -9.07 5.86 -14.20
C PHE A 227 -10.13 5.55 -13.17
N ASN A 228 -10.54 4.30 -13.07
CA ASN A 228 -11.37 3.85 -11.97
C ASN A 228 -10.51 3.56 -10.75
N CYS A 229 -10.11 4.59 -10.02
CA CYS A 229 -9.61 4.43 -8.68
C CYS A 229 -10.81 4.28 -7.73
N PRO A 230 -10.91 3.21 -6.92
CA PRO A 230 -12.04 2.99 -6.03
C PRO A 230 -12.03 3.90 -4.80
N ALA A 231 -10.95 4.65 -4.58
CA ALA A 231 -10.74 5.47 -3.39
C ALA A 231 -11.89 6.46 -3.13
N GLY A 232 -12.49 6.35 -1.95
CA GLY A 232 -13.61 7.20 -1.48
C GLY A 232 -14.96 6.90 -2.13
N THR A 233 -15.08 5.88 -3.01
CA THR A 233 -16.36 5.40 -3.57
C THR A 233 -16.59 3.94 -3.25
N ASP A 234 -15.79 3.03 -3.85
CA ASP A 234 -15.88 1.59 -3.60
C ASP A 234 -14.89 1.12 -2.53
N MET A 235 -13.90 1.94 -2.17
CA MET A 235 -12.93 1.68 -1.12
C MET A 235 -12.77 2.90 -0.21
N VAL A 236 -12.67 2.66 1.10
CA VAL A 236 -12.32 3.67 2.11
C VAL A 236 -11.29 3.10 3.08
N VAL A 237 -10.59 4.00 3.79
CA VAL A 237 -9.61 3.66 4.82
C VAL A 237 -10.10 4.16 6.17
N ILE A 238 -10.01 3.33 7.21
CA ILE A 238 -10.36 3.69 8.58
C ILE A 238 -9.11 3.63 9.45
N THR A 239 -8.70 4.75 10.01
CA THR A 239 -7.55 4.89 10.89
C THR A 239 -7.87 4.46 12.33
N PRO A 240 -6.87 4.26 13.22
CA PRO A 240 -7.13 3.80 14.59
C PRO A 240 -8.02 4.72 15.43
N ASP A 241 -8.06 6.00 15.14
CA ASP A 241 -8.93 7.01 15.74
C ASP A 241 -10.36 7.04 15.17
N ASN A 242 -10.73 6.05 14.35
CA ASN A 242 -12.03 5.91 13.68
C ASN A 242 -12.35 6.98 12.62
N ASN A 243 -11.38 7.79 12.22
CA ASN A 243 -11.56 8.66 11.07
C ASN A 243 -11.54 7.87 9.77
N VAL A 244 -12.36 8.30 8.80
CA VAL A 244 -12.49 7.69 7.48
C VAL A 244 -11.84 8.59 6.44
N TYR A 245 -11.03 7.99 5.58
CA TYR A 245 -10.33 8.65 4.49
C TYR A 245 -10.62 7.96 3.16
N SER A 246 -10.53 8.69 2.07
CA SER A 246 -10.72 8.11 0.73
C SER A 246 -9.62 7.13 0.33
N CYS A 247 -8.39 7.32 0.81
CA CYS A 247 -7.22 6.52 0.45
C CYS A 247 -6.20 6.52 1.58
N LEU A 248 -5.44 5.44 1.72
CA LEU A 248 -4.34 5.33 2.69
C LEU A 248 -3.30 6.45 2.53
N PHE A 249 -3.00 6.84 1.28
CA PHE A 249 -2.07 7.93 0.99
C PHE A 249 -2.63 9.32 1.29
N LEU A 250 -3.92 9.42 1.57
CA LEU A 250 -4.60 10.66 2.00
C LEU A 250 -5.01 10.60 3.48
N ALA A 251 -4.61 9.56 4.22
CA ALA A 251 -4.91 9.42 5.64
C ALA A 251 -4.03 10.37 6.46
N LYS A 252 -4.42 11.65 6.52
CA LYS A 252 -3.77 12.71 7.30
C LYS A 252 -4.81 13.70 7.85
N PRO A 253 -4.55 14.35 8.99
CA PRO A 253 -5.45 15.31 9.59
C PRO A 253 -5.92 16.39 8.58
N GLY A 254 -7.22 16.67 8.59
CA GLY A 254 -7.86 17.65 7.71
C GLY A 254 -8.34 17.11 6.36
N LEU A 255 -8.15 15.82 6.08
CA LEU A 255 -8.64 15.14 4.86
C LEU A 255 -9.67 14.04 5.16
N GLU A 256 -10.25 14.06 6.34
CA GLU A 256 -11.27 13.12 6.76
C GLU A 256 -12.54 13.31 5.91
N ILE A 257 -13.04 12.21 5.36
CA ILE A 257 -14.29 12.18 4.61
C ILE A 257 -15.45 11.63 5.44
N GLY A 258 -15.21 11.21 6.68
CA GLY A 258 -16.23 10.65 7.56
C GLY A 258 -15.67 10.03 8.81
N LYS A 259 -16.50 9.25 9.51
CA LYS A 259 -16.16 8.52 10.73
C LYS A 259 -16.78 7.14 10.79
N LEU A 260 -16.13 6.26 11.54
CA LEU A 260 -16.71 4.99 11.99
C LEU A 260 -17.38 5.23 13.34
N GLU A 261 -18.71 5.05 13.40
CA GLU A 261 -19.51 5.20 14.62
C GLU A 261 -20.44 3.99 14.79
N ASN A 262 -20.40 3.36 15.95
CA ASN A 262 -21.26 2.20 16.27
C ASN A 262 -21.22 1.07 15.22
N GLY A 263 -20.08 0.84 14.59
CA GLY A 263 -19.91 -0.17 13.53
C GLY A 263 -20.41 0.26 12.15
N LYS A 264 -20.84 1.51 11.97
CA LYS A 264 -21.26 2.07 10.69
C LYS A 264 -20.28 3.11 10.19
N ILE A 265 -20.03 3.09 8.90
CA ILE A 265 -19.18 4.08 8.23
C ILE A 265 -20.09 5.22 7.75
N LEU A 266 -19.92 6.39 8.34
CA LEU A 266 -20.69 7.59 8.04
C LEU A 266 -19.83 8.61 7.31
N LEU A 267 -20.20 8.95 6.08
CA LEU A 267 -19.49 9.93 5.25
C LEU A 267 -20.13 11.32 5.35
N ASN A 268 -19.32 12.36 5.23
CA ASN A 268 -19.79 13.75 5.15
C ASN A 268 -20.64 13.96 3.87
N GLU A 269 -21.69 14.76 3.92
CA GLU A 269 -22.60 15.00 2.79
C GLU A 269 -21.92 15.73 1.63
N SER A 270 -21.00 16.62 1.92
CA SER A 270 -20.13 17.24 0.93
C SER A 270 -18.76 16.56 0.92
N ILE A 271 -18.68 15.43 0.25
CA ILE A 271 -17.35 14.89 -0.08
C ILE A 271 -16.84 15.76 -1.23
N ASP A 272 -16.18 16.85 -0.89
CA ASP A 272 -15.25 17.49 -1.81
C ASP A 272 -14.16 16.46 -2.02
N ASN A 273 -14.23 15.76 -3.15
CA ASN A 273 -13.28 14.71 -3.47
C ASN A 273 -11.89 15.36 -3.52
N ASN A 274 -11.14 15.27 -2.42
CA ASN A 274 -9.76 15.75 -2.30
C ASN A 274 -8.82 15.06 -3.31
N GLY A 275 -9.36 14.63 -4.44
CA GLY A 275 -8.64 14.10 -5.59
C GLY A 275 -7.52 15.02 -6.07
N ASN A 276 -7.64 16.31 -5.82
CA ASN A 276 -6.59 17.30 -6.11
C ASN A 276 -5.28 17.08 -5.34
N LEU A 277 -5.28 16.23 -4.33
CA LEU A 277 -4.09 15.89 -3.55
C LEU A 277 -3.39 14.61 -4.02
N CYS A 278 -4.04 13.82 -4.87
CA CYS A 278 -3.42 12.66 -5.51
C CYS A 278 -2.61 13.14 -6.72
N LEU A 279 -1.32 12.81 -6.76
CA LEU A 279 -0.43 13.17 -7.87
C LEU A 279 -0.99 12.74 -9.23
N ALA A 280 -1.63 11.59 -9.30
CA ALA A 280 -2.25 11.12 -10.53
C ALA A 280 -3.46 11.97 -10.93
N GLN A 281 -4.23 12.50 -9.98
CA GLN A 281 -5.33 13.42 -10.27
C GLN A 281 -4.79 14.78 -10.75
N GLU A 282 -3.71 15.27 -10.15
CA GLU A 282 -3.05 16.50 -10.59
C GLU A 282 -2.56 16.39 -12.04
N LEU A 283 -1.93 15.27 -12.39
CA LEU A 283 -1.48 15.00 -13.76
C LEU A 283 -2.64 14.90 -14.76
N CYS A 284 -3.76 14.31 -14.34
CA CYS A 284 -4.97 14.25 -15.16
C CYS A 284 -5.60 15.62 -15.35
N ASN A 285 -5.68 16.43 -14.29
CA ASN A 285 -6.28 17.77 -14.35
C ASN A 285 -5.47 18.72 -15.24
N ASN A 286 -4.16 18.51 -15.33
CA ASN A 286 -3.26 19.29 -16.19
C ASN A 286 -3.27 18.84 -17.67
N ASN A 287 -4.27 18.03 -18.09
CA ASN A 287 -4.45 17.56 -19.47
C ASN A 287 -3.22 16.90 -20.09
N ASN A 288 -2.49 16.10 -19.31
CA ASN A 288 -1.36 15.35 -19.84
C ASN A 288 -1.87 14.14 -20.66
N GLU A 289 -2.18 14.35 -21.95
CA GLU A 289 -2.72 13.32 -22.85
C GLU A 289 -1.77 12.11 -22.98
N GLU A 290 -0.46 12.33 -22.92
CA GLU A 290 0.53 11.26 -22.98
C GLU A 290 0.42 10.33 -21.76
N PHE A 291 0.34 10.88 -20.57
CA PHE A 291 0.14 10.13 -19.32
C PHE A 291 -1.16 9.31 -19.38
N VAL A 292 -2.28 9.94 -19.75
CA VAL A 292 -3.59 9.28 -19.90
C VAL A 292 -3.51 8.12 -20.90
N SER A 293 -2.89 8.34 -22.06
CA SER A 293 -2.75 7.32 -23.11
C SER A 293 -1.96 6.10 -22.60
N LYS A 294 -0.84 6.31 -21.88
CA LYS A 294 0.00 5.23 -21.35
C LYS A 294 -0.73 4.41 -20.28
N VAL A 295 -1.44 5.07 -19.40
CA VAL A 295 -2.20 4.37 -18.35
C VAL A 295 -3.38 3.57 -18.93
N LEU A 296 -4.06 4.08 -19.97
CA LEU A 296 -5.10 3.32 -20.65
C LEU A 296 -4.56 2.03 -21.30
N LYS A 297 -3.32 2.04 -21.80
CA LYS A 297 -2.65 0.83 -22.32
C LYS A 297 -2.36 -0.21 -21.22
N LEU A 298 -2.17 0.22 -19.98
CA LEU A 298 -1.94 -0.69 -18.84
C LEU A 298 -3.19 -1.42 -18.36
N LYS A 299 -4.38 -0.98 -18.78
CA LYS A 299 -5.66 -1.64 -18.42
C LYS A 299 -6.01 -2.83 -19.31
N LYS A 300 -5.40 -2.94 -20.47
CA LYS A 300 -5.56 -4.07 -21.41
C LYS A 300 -4.56 -5.16 -21.10
#